data_c59c112fb070bb036460b6398a014f86
#
_entry.id   c59c112fb070bb036460b6398a014f86
#
_cell.length_a   1.000
_cell.length_b   1.000
_cell.length_c   1.000
_cell.angle_alpha   90.00
_cell.angle_beta   90.00
_cell.angle_gamma   90.00
#
_symmetry.space_group_name_H-M   'P 1'
#
loop_
_entity.id
_entity.type
_entity.pdbx_description
1 polymer ?
#
loop_
_entity_poly.entity_id
_entity_poly.type
_entity_poly.pdbx_seq_one_letter_code
_entity_poly.pdbx_strand_id
1 'polypeptide(L)'
;MATPVHPSYFIFKYGTHRGEAVKNTSIPIDLLGPLITSKTRLKLLLRFFLNHNLSGYLQGLSKELDENTNSIRVELNRLEEAGILSSELEGRRKLYRVNEQHPLTENLTAIVRKVTGVDALIDRVVGRLPGLDQVWICGKLAQGVQSDQIDCVLVGEDLDEGYIKELCRRVEELTGKSVNAQVRTEMNPEQLGQCLLVWAQETTEQ
;
A
#
# COMPACT_ATOMS: atom_id res chain seq x y z
N MET A 1 -22.50 10.37 24.64
CA MET A 1 -22.80 9.34 23.60
C MET A 1 -21.92 9.66 22.42
N ALA A 2 -20.82 8.94 22.28
CA ALA A 2 -19.87 9.10 21.19
C ALA A 2 -20.31 8.18 20.05
N THR A 3 -20.59 8.75 18.88
CA THR A 3 -20.85 8.00 17.64
C THR A 3 -19.56 7.29 17.21
N PRO A 4 -19.59 6.00 16.86
CA PRO A 4 -18.41 5.32 16.35
C PRO A 4 -18.08 5.87 14.96
N VAL A 5 -16.85 6.34 14.81
CA VAL A 5 -16.28 6.72 13.52
C VAL A 5 -16.12 5.44 12.71
N HIS A 6 -16.95 5.25 11.70
CA HIS A 6 -16.84 4.18 10.72
C HIS A 6 -15.53 4.40 9.93
N PRO A 7 -14.61 3.45 9.92
CA PRO A 7 -13.48 3.54 9.01
C PRO A 7 -14.01 3.43 7.58
N SER A 8 -13.86 4.49 6.80
CA SER A 8 -14.18 4.48 5.37
C SER A 8 -13.18 3.59 4.66
N TYR A 9 -13.55 2.32 4.46
CA TYR A 9 -12.79 1.40 3.65
C TYR A 9 -12.98 1.78 2.18
N PHE A 10 -11.96 2.33 1.56
CA PHE A 10 -11.95 2.52 0.11
C PHE A 10 -11.78 1.15 -0.55
N ILE A 11 -12.89 0.55 -0.97
CA ILE A 11 -12.90 -0.63 -1.83
C ILE A 11 -12.58 -0.14 -3.24
N PHE A 12 -11.36 -0.39 -3.70
CA PHE A 12 -11.01 -0.18 -5.09
C PHE A 12 -11.79 -1.20 -5.95
N LYS A 13 -12.73 -0.72 -6.76
CA LYS A 13 -13.37 -1.55 -7.80
C LYS A 13 -12.33 -1.91 -8.86
N TYR A 14 -11.85 -3.14 -8.81
CA TYR A 14 -11.16 -3.73 -9.95
C TYR A 14 -12.19 -4.00 -11.05
N GLY A 15 -12.23 -3.14 -12.07
CA GLY A 15 -12.95 -3.45 -13.30
C GLY A 15 -12.34 -4.70 -13.94
N THR A 16 -13.16 -5.73 -14.14
CA THR A 16 -12.80 -6.93 -14.88
C THR A 16 -12.61 -6.57 -16.35
N HIS A 17 -11.42 -6.13 -16.76
CA HIS A 17 -11.02 -6.14 -18.16
C HIS A 17 -10.65 -7.56 -18.57
N ARG A 18 -11.57 -8.24 -19.24
CA ARG A 18 -11.29 -9.46 -20.00
C ARG A 18 -10.33 -9.12 -21.13
N GLY A 19 -9.21 -9.84 -21.17
CA GLY A 19 -8.44 -10.11 -22.37
C GLY A 19 -7.28 -9.16 -22.59
N GLU A 20 -6.15 -9.56 -22.08
CA GLU A 20 -4.82 -9.69 -22.69
C GLU A 20 -3.84 -9.93 -21.54
N ALA A 21 -3.06 -11.01 -21.64
CA ALA A 21 -2.01 -11.29 -20.66
C ALA A 21 -0.92 -10.23 -20.79
N VAL A 22 -1.09 -9.11 -20.11
CA VAL A 22 -0.01 -8.16 -19.88
C VAL A 22 1.07 -8.95 -19.14
N LYS A 23 2.22 -9.12 -19.77
CA LYS A 23 3.41 -9.65 -19.12
C LYS A 23 3.68 -8.75 -17.92
N ASN A 24 3.25 -9.18 -16.75
CA ASN A 24 3.40 -8.46 -15.49
C ASN A 24 4.85 -8.61 -15.06
N THR A 25 5.70 -7.79 -15.67
CA THR A 25 7.10 -7.67 -15.26
C THR A 25 7.08 -6.74 -14.06
N SER A 26 7.46 -7.23 -12.89
CA SER A 26 7.70 -6.36 -11.73
C SER A 26 8.66 -5.25 -12.16
N ILE A 27 8.22 -4.01 -11.99
CA ILE A 27 9.07 -2.85 -12.30
C ILE A 27 9.97 -2.65 -11.08
N PRO A 28 11.28 -2.87 -11.17
CA PRO A 28 12.18 -2.57 -10.06
C PRO A 28 12.06 -1.10 -9.66
N ILE A 29 12.14 -0.80 -8.36
CA ILE A 29 12.14 0.60 -7.87
C ILE A 29 13.24 1.43 -8.55
N ASP A 30 14.33 0.79 -8.95
CA ASP A 30 15.41 1.42 -9.72
C ASP A 30 14.94 2.06 -11.04
N LEU A 31 13.82 1.61 -11.62
CA LEU A 31 13.23 2.25 -12.80
C LEU A 31 12.59 3.60 -12.49
N LEU A 32 12.21 3.88 -11.24
CA LEU A 32 11.73 5.21 -10.86
C LEU A 32 12.88 6.18 -10.58
N GLY A 33 14.08 5.69 -10.28
CA GLY A 33 15.25 6.53 -10.03
C GLY A 33 15.55 7.54 -11.14
N PRO A 34 15.55 7.16 -12.44
CA PRO A 34 15.69 8.09 -13.54
C PRO A 34 14.57 9.13 -13.66
N LEU A 35 13.35 8.78 -13.21
CA LEU A 35 12.18 9.68 -13.24
C LEU A 35 12.08 10.52 -11.98
N ILE A 36 12.46 9.98 -10.83
CA ILE A 36 12.36 10.62 -9.52
C ILE A 36 13.76 10.70 -8.93
N THR A 37 14.47 11.77 -9.23
CA THR A 37 15.87 11.96 -8.81
C THR A 37 16.05 12.18 -7.30
N SER A 38 15.01 12.62 -6.60
CA SER A 38 15.04 12.83 -5.15
C SER A 38 14.65 11.54 -4.41
N LYS A 39 15.61 10.93 -3.70
CA LYS A 39 15.37 9.76 -2.84
C LYS A 39 14.33 10.06 -1.75
N THR A 40 14.39 11.25 -1.16
CA THR A 40 13.43 11.71 -0.15
C THR A 40 12.01 11.78 -0.72
N ARG A 41 11.86 12.31 -1.95
CA ARG A 41 10.55 12.35 -2.65
C ARG A 41 10.02 10.94 -2.89
N LEU A 42 10.85 10.03 -3.36
CA LEU A 42 10.45 8.65 -3.60
C LEU A 42 9.96 8.00 -2.31
N LYS A 43 10.68 8.16 -1.19
CA LYS A 43 10.27 7.64 0.12
C LYS A 43 8.92 8.24 0.57
N LEU A 44 8.71 9.54 0.38
CA LEU A 44 7.43 10.18 0.71
C LEU A 44 6.28 9.67 -0.16
N LEU A 45 6.50 9.51 -1.48
CA LEU A 45 5.49 8.93 -2.37
C LEU A 45 5.13 7.50 -1.95
N LEU A 46 6.11 6.66 -1.65
CA LEU A 46 5.86 5.31 -1.13
C LEU A 46 5.04 5.38 0.16
N ARG A 47 5.45 6.23 1.11
CA ARG A 47 4.81 6.37 2.42
C ARG A 47 3.34 6.76 2.33
N PHE A 48 3.01 7.71 1.45
CA PHE A 48 1.66 8.23 1.33
C PHE A 48 0.78 7.44 0.35
N PHE A 49 1.33 7.00 -0.79
CA PHE A 49 0.54 6.38 -1.85
C PHE A 49 0.41 4.86 -1.75
N LEU A 50 1.20 4.19 -0.93
CA LEU A 50 0.92 2.79 -0.60
C LEU A 50 -0.25 2.67 0.37
N ASN A 51 -0.38 3.64 1.30
CA ASN A 51 -1.47 3.68 2.27
C ASN A 51 -1.99 5.12 2.45
N HIS A 52 -3.10 5.45 1.78
CA HIS A 52 -3.71 6.78 1.81
C HIS A 52 -4.26 7.20 3.17
N ASN A 53 -4.55 6.23 4.06
CA ASN A 53 -5.04 6.52 5.42
C ASN A 53 -3.96 7.10 6.33
N LEU A 54 -2.70 7.07 5.86
CA LEU A 54 -1.59 7.58 6.64
C LEU A 54 -1.46 9.09 6.48
N SER A 55 -1.35 9.76 7.62
CA SER A 55 -0.95 11.18 7.70
C SER A 55 0.39 11.30 8.42
N GLY A 56 1.02 12.45 8.35
CA GLY A 56 2.31 12.62 9.02
C GLY A 56 2.70 14.08 9.23
N TYR A 57 3.38 14.32 10.35
CA TYR A 57 4.04 15.59 10.64
C TYR A 57 5.49 15.57 10.16
N LEU A 58 6.02 16.72 9.78
CA LEU A 58 7.40 16.88 9.32
C LEU A 58 8.44 16.10 10.17
N GLN A 59 8.41 16.27 11.49
CA GLN A 59 9.39 15.63 12.38
C GLN A 59 9.19 14.11 12.51
N GLY A 60 7.92 13.66 12.48
CA GLY A 60 7.59 12.23 12.47
C GLY A 60 8.12 11.55 11.22
N LEU A 61 7.81 12.12 10.05
CA LEU A 61 8.26 11.62 8.75
C LEU A 61 9.79 11.60 8.63
N SER A 62 10.47 12.62 9.16
CA SER A 62 11.95 12.66 9.18
C SER A 62 12.56 11.48 9.93
N LYS A 63 11.99 11.15 11.09
CA LYS A 63 12.44 9.99 11.90
C LYS A 63 12.06 8.67 11.26
N GLU A 64 10.82 8.55 10.79
CA GLU A 64 10.28 7.32 10.18
C GLU A 64 11.05 6.92 8.91
N LEU A 65 11.36 7.88 8.06
CA LEU A 65 12.02 7.65 6.78
C LEU A 65 13.56 7.71 6.85
N ASP A 66 14.11 8.00 8.04
CA ASP A 66 15.56 8.22 8.25
C ASP A 66 16.12 9.24 7.24
N GLU A 67 15.51 10.43 7.23
CA GLU A 67 15.86 11.50 6.31
C GLU A 67 16.03 12.83 7.07
N ASN A 68 16.87 13.71 6.52
CA ASN A 68 17.05 15.04 7.09
C ASN A 68 15.73 15.83 7.06
N THR A 69 15.38 16.48 8.18
CA THR A 69 14.15 17.26 8.33
C THR A 69 14.00 18.34 7.27
N ASN A 70 15.10 18.97 6.83
CA ASN A 70 15.06 19.99 5.80
C ASN A 70 14.74 19.38 4.42
N SER A 71 15.31 18.22 4.10
CA SER A 71 15.00 17.47 2.87
C SER A 71 13.53 17.09 2.82
N ILE A 72 12.98 16.55 3.93
CA ILE A 72 11.56 16.25 4.05
C ILE A 72 10.71 17.51 3.86
N ARG A 73 11.06 18.62 4.51
CA ARG A 73 10.31 19.89 4.38
C ARG A 73 10.24 20.38 2.95
N VAL A 74 11.36 20.37 2.24
CA VAL A 74 11.43 20.84 0.84
C VAL A 74 10.52 19.98 -0.05
N GLU A 75 10.56 18.66 0.12
CA GLU A 75 9.74 17.78 -0.72
C GLU A 75 8.25 17.80 -0.33
N LEU A 76 7.92 17.92 0.96
CA LEU A 76 6.52 18.11 1.40
C LEU A 76 5.92 19.39 0.82
N ASN A 77 6.66 20.51 0.87
CA ASN A 77 6.19 21.78 0.30
C ASN A 77 5.95 21.64 -1.21
N ARG A 78 6.87 21.01 -1.95
CA ARG A 78 6.71 20.77 -3.40
C ARG A 78 5.49 19.91 -3.74
N LEU A 79 5.25 18.86 -2.95
CA LEU A 79 4.10 17.98 -3.15
C LEU A 79 2.79 18.68 -2.77
N GLU A 80 2.80 19.53 -1.75
CA GLU A 80 1.67 20.37 -1.36
C GLU A 80 1.38 21.45 -2.42
N GLU A 81 2.40 22.17 -2.90
CA GLU A 81 2.29 23.18 -3.97
C GLU A 81 1.74 22.57 -5.28
N ALA A 82 2.13 21.34 -5.58
CA ALA A 82 1.59 20.59 -6.72
C ALA A 82 0.17 20.05 -6.46
N GLY A 83 -0.38 20.18 -5.25
CA GLY A 83 -1.69 19.67 -4.87
C GLY A 83 -1.74 18.14 -4.69
N ILE A 84 -0.61 17.45 -4.78
CA ILE A 84 -0.50 15.98 -4.60
C ILE A 84 -0.76 15.59 -3.14
N LEU A 85 -0.23 16.38 -2.20
CA LEU A 85 -0.56 16.31 -0.79
C LEU A 85 -1.39 17.52 -0.40
N SER A 86 -2.25 17.34 0.58
CA SER A 86 -2.93 18.41 1.31
C SER A 86 -2.39 18.49 2.73
N SER A 87 -2.49 19.64 3.37
CA SER A 87 -2.16 19.78 4.78
C SER A 87 -3.22 20.54 5.55
N GLU A 88 -3.31 20.22 6.82
CA GLU A 88 -4.11 20.99 7.79
C GLU A 88 -3.26 21.36 9.00
N LEU A 89 -3.62 22.49 9.65
CA LEU A 89 -2.93 22.94 10.85
C LEU A 89 -3.54 22.28 12.07
N GLU A 90 -2.73 21.54 12.81
CA GLU A 90 -3.05 21.05 14.15
C GLU A 90 -2.16 21.75 15.18
N GLY A 91 -2.71 22.80 15.76
CA GLY A 91 -1.96 23.71 16.63
C GLY A 91 -0.87 24.45 15.85
N ARG A 92 0.40 24.18 16.17
CA ARG A 92 1.56 24.80 15.49
C ARG A 92 2.23 23.87 14.45
N ARG A 93 1.61 22.73 14.16
CA ARG A 93 2.20 21.73 13.26
C ARG A 93 1.28 21.51 12.06
N LYS A 94 1.86 21.30 10.88
CA LYS A 94 1.14 20.86 9.69
C LYS A 94 1.08 19.34 9.66
N LEU A 95 -0.13 18.78 9.53
CA LEU A 95 -0.39 17.38 9.27
C LEU A 95 -0.62 17.21 7.78
N TYR A 96 0.24 16.43 7.13
CA TYR A 96 0.16 16.16 5.69
C TYR A 96 -0.57 14.83 5.43
N ARG A 97 -1.36 14.80 4.35
CA ARG A 97 -2.08 13.63 3.85
C ARG A 97 -2.16 13.63 2.33
N VAL A 98 -2.52 12.50 1.71
CA VAL A 98 -2.82 12.44 0.27
C VAL A 98 -4.01 13.34 -0.04
N ASN A 99 -3.92 14.08 -1.14
CA ASN A 99 -5.07 14.75 -1.71
C ASN A 99 -5.81 13.77 -2.65
N GLU A 100 -6.86 13.15 -2.16
CA GLU A 100 -7.63 12.15 -2.91
C GLU A 100 -8.33 12.71 -4.16
N GLN A 101 -8.55 14.03 -4.20
CA GLN A 101 -9.19 14.68 -5.34
C GLN A 101 -8.21 15.08 -6.45
N HIS A 102 -6.90 14.87 -6.24
CA HIS A 102 -5.92 15.23 -7.26
C HIS A 102 -5.98 14.24 -8.44
N PRO A 103 -5.99 14.72 -9.71
CA PRO A 103 -6.17 13.86 -10.89
C PRO A 103 -5.17 12.72 -11.05
N LEU A 104 -3.97 12.84 -10.46
CA LEU A 104 -2.92 11.82 -10.54
C LEU A 104 -2.90 10.86 -9.34
N THR A 105 -3.79 10.99 -8.35
CA THR A 105 -3.75 10.19 -7.13
C THR A 105 -3.86 8.70 -7.44
N GLU A 106 -4.82 8.29 -8.24
CA GLU A 106 -4.98 6.89 -8.64
C GLU A 106 -3.78 6.36 -9.44
N ASN A 107 -3.23 7.18 -10.35
CA ASN A 107 -2.06 6.80 -11.15
C ASN A 107 -0.80 6.62 -10.29
N LEU A 108 -0.57 7.53 -9.34
CA LEU A 108 0.56 7.44 -8.42
C LEU A 108 0.44 6.21 -7.52
N THR A 109 -0.77 5.93 -7.03
CA THR A 109 -1.07 4.72 -6.27
C THR A 109 -0.77 3.45 -7.07
N ALA A 110 -1.24 3.38 -8.31
CA ALA A 110 -1.00 2.23 -9.18
C ALA A 110 0.50 2.04 -9.45
N ILE A 111 1.27 3.11 -9.67
CA ILE A 111 2.72 3.06 -9.84
C ILE A 111 3.38 2.52 -8.56
N VAL A 112 3.03 3.06 -7.39
CA VAL A 112 3.61 2.66 -6.11
C VAL A 112 3.31 1.19 -5.83
N ARG A 113 2.08 0.73 -6.00
CA ARG A 113 1.69 -0.67 -5.81
C ARG A 113 2.44 -1.61 -6.74
N LYS A 114 2.65 -1.19 -7.98
CA LYS A 114 3.37 -1.97 -8.98
C LYS A 114 4.86 -2.12 -8.62
N VAL A 115 5.53 -1.05 -8.24
CA VAL A 115 6.96 -1.10 -7.87
C VAL A 115 7.21 -1.78 -6.52
N THR A 116 6.24 -1.74 -5.60
CA THR A 116 6.34 -2.46 -4.33
C THR A 116 6.07 -3.95 -4.44
N GLY A 117 5.46 -4.40 -5.54
CA GLY A 117 5.09 -5.79 -5.78
C GLY A 117 3.73 -6.19 -5.20
N VAL A 118 3.01 -5.26 -4.58
CA VAL A 118 1.69 -5.52 -3.99
C VAL A 118 0.68 -6.00 -5.05
N ASP A 119 0.68 -5.38 -6.23
CA ASP A 119 -0.21 -5.81 -7.32
C ASP A 119 0.10 -7.24 -7.80
N ALA A 120 1.39 -7.60 -7.88
CA ALA A 120 1.78 -8.96 -8.27
C ALA A 120 1.30 -10.01 -7.24
N LEU A 121 1.31 -9.67 -5.94
CA LEU A 121 0.76 -10.52 -4.91
C LEU A 121 -0.76 -10.71 -5.11
N ILE A 122 -1.50 -9.60 -5.25
CA ILE A 122 -2.95 -9.63 -5.42
C ILE A 122 -3.35 -10.45 -6.65
N ASP A 123 -2.75 -10.19 -7.82
CA ASP A 123 -3.05 -10.88 -9.07
C ASP A 123 -2.81 -12.40 -9.00
N ARG A 124 -1.90 -12.84 -8.13
CA ARG A 124 -1.59 -14.26 -7.96
C ARG A 124 -2.48 -14.96 -6.95
N VAL A 125 -2.90 -14.26 -5.91
CA VAL A 125 -3.65 -14.83 -4.79
C VAL A 125 -5.16 -14.75 -5.04
N VAL A 126 -5.65 -13.59 -5.50
CA VAL A 126 -7.07 -13.35 -5.77
C VAL A 126 -7.56 -14.20 -6.95
N GLY A 127 -8.73 -14.82 -6.78
CA GLY A 127 -9.36 -15.68 -7.79
C GLY A 127 -8.70 -17.07 -7.97
N ARG A 128 -7.64 -17.37 -7.22
CA ARG A 128 -6.94 -18.66 -7.25
C ARG A 128 -6.96 -19.38 -5.92
N LEU A 129 -7.34 -18.70 -4.86
CA LEU A 129 -7.41 -19.24 -3.51
C LEU A 129 -8.89 -19.27 -3.08
N PRO A 130 -9.59 -20.42 -3.20
CA PRO A 130 -10.95 -20.54 -2.72
C PRO A 130 -11.02 -20.25 -1.22
N GLY A 131 -12.09 -19.61 -0.76
CA GLY A 131 -12.28 -19.25 0.65
C GLY A 131 -11.50 -18.02 1.10
N LEU A 132 -10.80 -17.32 0.19
CA LEU A 132 -10.11 -16.09 0.52
C LEU A 132 -11.11 -14.92 0.58
N ASP A 133 -11.17 -14.24 1.72
CA ASP A 133 -12.04 -13.07 1.96
C ASP A 133 -11.29 -11.75 1.90
N GLN A 134 -10.04 -11.70 2.43
CA GLN A 134 -9.27 -10.46 2.50
C GLN A 134 -7.76 -10.72 2.33
N VAL A 135 -7.08 -9.71 1.76
CA VAL A 135 -5.61 -9.65 1.70
C VAL A 135 -5.14 -8.36 2.35
N TRP A 136 -4.28 -8.51 3.33
CA TRP A 136 -3.67 -7.40 4.07
C TRP A 136 -2.16 -7.37 3.86
N ILE A 137 -1.60 -6.20 3.67
CA ILE A 137 -0.14 -5.98 3.71
C ILE A 137 0.19 -5.42 5.08
N CYS A 138 1.24 -5.95 5.71
CA CYS A 138 1.68 -5.57 7.05
C CYS A 138 3.14 -5.09 7.04
N GLY A 139 3.65 -4.76 8.22
CA GLY A 139 5.05 -4.37 8.39
C GLY A 139 5.47 -3.10 7.66
N LYS A 140 6.70 -3.09 7.15
CA LYS A 140 7.31 -1.88 6.54
C LYS A 140 6.53 -1.35 5.35
N LEU A 141 6.04 -2.23 4.48
CA LEU A 141 5.27 -1.80 3.29
C LEU A 141 3.96 -1.13 3.69
N ALA A 142 3.24 -1.64 4.69
CA ALA A 142 2.02 -0.99 5.18
C ALA A 142 2.27 0.41 5.74
N GLN A 143 3.47 0.67 6.23
CA GLN A 143 3.91 1.97 6.71
C GLN A 143 4.48 2.86 5.58
N GLY A 144 4.45 2.41 4.32
CA GLY A 144 5.00 3.13 3.19
C GLY A 144 6.53 3.14 3.15
N VAL A 145 7.19 2.24 3.88
CA VAL A 145 8.65 2.10 3.88
C VAL A 145 9.06 1.00 2.91
N GLN A 146 10.03 1.29 2.06
CA GLN A 146 10.57 0.31 1.11
C GLN A 146 11.08 -0.94 1.83
N SER A 147 10.76 -2.11 1.30
CA SER A 147 11.18 -3.40 1.83
C SER A 147 11.41 -4.40 0.69
N ASP A 148 12.42 -5.26 0.88
CA ASP A 148 12.66 -6.43 0.02
C ASP A 148 11.83 -7.64 0.48
N GLN A 149 10.98 -7.45 1.48
CA GLN A 149 10.03 -8.44 1.99
C GLN A 149 8.62 -7.89 1.92
N ILE A 150 7.68 -8.72 1.50
CA ILE A 150 6.24 -8.49 1.52
C ILE A 150 5.65 -9.31 2.67
N ASP A 151 5.31 -8.64 3.78
CA ASP A 151 4.56 -9.26 4.86
C ASP A 151 3.07 -9.13 4.58
N CYS A 152 2.36 -10.25 4.51
CA CYS A 152 0.93 -10.25 4.24
C CYS A 152 0.16 -11.20 5.16
N VAL A 153 -1.11 -10.86 5.38
CA VAL A 153 -2.09 -11.70 6.06
C VAL A 153 -3.21 -12.01 5.07
N LEU A 154 -3.46 -13.30 4.89
CA LEU A 154 -4.55 -13.84 4.08
C LEU A 154 -5.66 -14.27 5.06
N VAL A 155 -6.81 -13.62 4.95
CA VAL A 155 -7.97 -13.92 5.79
C VAL A 155 -8.97 -14.72 4.98
N GLY A 156 -9.44 -15.83 5.54
CA GLY A 156 -10.44 -16.68 4.91
C GLY A 156 -10.57 -18.03 5.60
N GLU A 157 -11.53 -18.82 5.16
CA GLU A 157 -11.80 -20.14 5.70
C GLU A 157 -11.22 -21.24 4.80
N ASP A 158 -10.72 -22.31 5.41
CA ASP A 158 -10.19 -23.51 4.74
C ASP A 158 -9.12 -23.25 3.66
N LEU A 159 -8.28 -22.22 3.86
CA LEU A 159 -7.22 -21.87 2.93
C LEU A 159 -6.13 -22.95 2.88
N ASP A 160 -5.82 -23.44 1.68
CA ASP A 160 -4.74 -24.41 1.46
C ASP A 160 -3.35 -23.78 1.63
N GLU A 161 -2.71 -24.04 2.78
CA GLU A 161 -1.37 -23.52 3.08
C GLU A 161 -0.29 -24.03 2.11
N GLY A 162 -0.44 -25.23 1.58
CA GLY A 162 0.51 -25.78 0.60
C GLY A 162 0.46 -25.00 -0.70
N TYR A 163 -0.75 -24.70 -1.16
CA TYR A 163 -0.98 -23.88 -2.34
C TYR A 163 -0.55 -22.43 -2.13
N ILE A 164 -0.78 -21.86 -0.94
CA ILE A 164 -0.30 -20.50 -0.59
C ILE A 164 1.21 -20.41 -0.70
N LYS A 165 1.95 -21.39 -0.19
CA LYS A 165 3.43 -21.42 -0.32
C LYS A 165 3.87 -21.40 -1.78
N GLU A 166 3.20 -22.13 -2.66
CA GLU A 166 3.48 -22.13 -4.09
C GLU A 166 3.17 -20.78 -4.74
N LEU A 167 2.05 -20.15 -4.35
CA LEU A 167 1.70 -18.80 -4.83
C LEU A 167 2.73 -17.75 -4.38
N CYS A 168 3.16 -17.80 -3.11
CA CYS A 168 4.20 -16.92 -2.58
C CYS A 168 5.51 -17.06 -3.37
N ARG A 169 5.97 -18.31 -3.62
CA ARG A 169 7.16 -18.58 -4.43
C ARG A 169 7.07 -17.94 -5.82
N ARG A 170 5.91 -18.01 -6.48
CA ARG A 170 5.70 -17.37 -7.78
C ARG A 170 5.73 -15.85 -7.71
N VAL A 171 5.24 -15.24 -6.61
CA VAL A 171 5.35 -13.80 -6.38
C VAL A 171 6.80 -13.41 -6.16
N GLU A 172 7.56 -14.18 -5.38
CA GLU A 172 9.00 -13.98 -5.15
C GLU A 172 9.79 -14.00 -6.47
N GLU A 173 9.52 -14.96 -7.34
CA GLU A 173 10.14 -15.06 -8.67
C GLU A 173 9.82 -13.86 -9.57
N LEU A 174 8.61 -13.30 -9.46
CA LEU A 174 8.18 -12.16 -10.27
C LEU A 174 8.71 -10.83 -9.75
N THR A 175 8.81 -10.69 -8.42
CA THR A 175 9.10 -9.40 -7.79
C THR A 175 10.54 -9.27 -7.32
N GLY A 176 11.26 -10.39 -7.18
CA GLY A 176 12.56 -10.45 -6.52
C GLY A 176 12.51 -10.18 -5.01
N LYS A 177 11.30 -10.17 -4.42
CA LYS A 177 11.08 -9.90 -2.99
C LYS A 177 10.64 -11.17 -2.29
N SER A 178 11.10 -11.40 -1.05
CA SER A 178 10.58 -12.48 -0.22
C SER A 178 9.14 -12.21 0.20
N VAL A 179 8.32 -13.25 0.31
CA VAL A 179 6.92 -13.16 0.73
C VAL A 179 6.72 -13.95 2.01
N ASN A 180 6.29 -13.26 3.07
CA ASN A 180 5.93 -13.86 4.35
C ASN A 180 4.41 -13.77 4.52
N ALA A 181 3.70 -14.86 4.21
CA ALA A 181 2.25 -14.93 4.30
C ALA A 181 1.82 -15.65 5.58
N GLN A 182 0.90 -15.03 6.32
CA GLN A 182 0.21 -15.61 7.46
C GLN A 182 -1.25 -15.87 7.08
N VAL A 183 -1.78 -17.04 7.45
CA VAL A 183 -3.19 -17.38 7.24
C VAL A 183 -3.95 -17.17 8.54
N ARG A 184 -5.14 -16.59 8.45
CA ARG A 184 -6.04 -16.36 9.58
C ARG A 184 -7.50 -16.50 9.15
N THR A 185 -8.36 -16.83 10.08
CA THR A 185 -9.81 -16.82 9.86
C THR A 185 -10.39 -15.42 10.00
N GLU A 186 -9.75 -14.56 10.81
CA GLU A 186 -10.14 -13.16 11.02
C GLU A 186 -8.92 -12.26 11.26
N MET A 187 -9.06 -10.99 11.00
CA MET A 187 -8.01 -10.03 11.29
C MET A 187 -8.11 -9.54 12.73
N ASN A 188 -7.00 -9.62 13.48
CA ASN A 188 -6.96 -9.12 14.85
C ASN A 188 -7.17 -7.58 14.89
N PRO A 189 -8.15 -7.04 15.62
CA PRO A 189 -8.42 -5.61 15.72
C PRO A 189 -7.21 -4.77 16.14
N GLU A 190 -6.33 -5.30 17.00
CA GLU A 190 -5.11 -4.61 17.43
C GLU A 190 -4.08 -4.42 16.31
N GLN A 191 -4.12 -5.24 15.30
CA GLN A 191 -3.22 -5.20 14.14
C GLN A 191 -3.78 -4.37 12.97
N LEU A 192 -5.09 -4.05 12.99
CA LEU A 192 -5.74 -3.26 11.93
C LEU A 192 -5.04 -1.90 11.68
N GLY A 193 -4.52 -1.26 12.76
CA GLY A 193 -3.80 0.01 12.65
C GLY A 193 -2.39 -0.09 12.06
N GLN A 194 -1.84 -1.31 11.92
CA GLN A 194 -0.47 -1.57 11.45
C GLN A 194 -0.43 -2.27 10.09
N CYS A 195 -1.58 -2.67 9.57
CA CYS A 195 -1.71 -3.34 8.29
C CYS A 195 -2.63 -2.53 7.36
N LEU A 196 -2.43 -2.70 6.06
CA LEU A 196 -3.21 -2.08 5.00
C LEU A 196 -4.05 -3.15 4.31
N LEU A 197 -5.38 -2.98 4.29
CA LEU A 197 -6.26 -3.80 3.46
C LEU A 197 -6.01 -3.44 1.99
N VAL A 198 -5.59 -4.43 1.20
CA VAL A 198 -5.29 -4.24 -0.22
C VAL A 198 -6.30 -4.92 -1.15
N TRP A 199 -7.04 -5.90 -0.63
CA TRP A 199 -8.13 -6.55 -1.32
C TRP A 199 -9.14 -7.17 -0.34
N ALA A 200 -10.42 -7.09 -0.67
CA ALA A 200 -11.49 -7.81 0.01
C ALA A 200 -12.50 -8.32 -1.02
N GLN A 201 -13.09 -9.49 -0.73
CA GLN A 201 -14.19 -10.02 -1.53
C GLN A 201 -15.41 -9.10 -1.36
N GLU A 202 -16.06 -8.73 -2.46
CA GLU A 202 -17.31 -7.97 -2.40
C GLU A 202 -18.40 -8.88 -1.79
N THR A 203 -18.88 -8.50 -0.63
CA THR A 203 -20.08 -9.14 -0.06
C THR A 203 -21.26 -8.63 -0.87
N THR A 204 -21.79 -9.46 -1.75
CA THR A 204 -23.07 -9.16 -2.41
C THR A 204 -24.15 -9.31 -1.34
N GLU A 205 -24.55 -8.20 -0.73
CA GLU A 205 -25.81 -8.18 0.05
C GLU A 205 -26.95 -8.55 -0.89
N GLN A 206 -27.56 -9.70 -0.62
CA GLN A 206 -28.83 -10.14 -1.23
C GLN A 206 -29.99 -9.50 -0.48
#